data_317e35acf706b1df43f33e0de7c1af09
#
_entry.id   317e35acf706b1df43f33e0de7c1af09
#
_cell.length_a   1.000
_cell.length_b   1.000
_cell.length_c   1.000
_cell.angle_alpha   90.00
_cell.angle_beta   90.00
_cell.angle_gamma   90.00
#
_symmetry.space_group_name_H-M   'P 1'
#
loop_
_entity.id
_entity.type
_entity.pdbx_description
1 polymer ?
#
loop_
_entity_poly.entity_id
_entity_poly.type
_entity_poly.pdbx_seq_one_letter_code
_entity_poly.pdbx_strand_id
1 'polypeptide(L)'
;MTQIGNGNTRHRVTLPDGTEVTLAWAAMTDTGLRREVNEDSFIAQAPVFAVADGMGGHAAGDFASAAVVTRLAEHGGKQIVGTPDIDGALRLAVQDMGRGAGVTDEGSGTTVTGAALGSIGDEPAWIVFNIGDSRVYRLVGGVLEQLTVDHSIVQELVDAGQITREEADTHPHSNVITRAVGFHEAPIPDYRAIAVEEGMRLLICSDGLTKELTSYGIRHFLVGSRRPEQAARQLLDAALGNGGRDNITVVVVDVLRVVRPGADATTQPAH
;
A
#
# COMPACT_ATOMS: atom_id res chain seq x y z
N MET A 1 11.18 -8.37 -9.38
CA MET A 1 9.86 -7.68 -9.37
C MET A 1 8.71 -8.66 -9.59
N THR A 2 7.73 -8.69 -8.71
CA THR A 2 6.53 -9.54 -8.81
C THR A 2 5.28 -8.68 -8.82
N GLN A 3 4.39 -8.93 -9.80
CA GLN A 3 3.11 -8.21 -9.95
C GLN A 3 1.98 -9.22 -9.84
N ILE A 4 1.11 -9.07 -8.83
CA ILE A 4 -0.03 -9.96 -8.61
C ILE A 4 -1.32 -9.18 -8.77
N GLY A 5 -2.19 -9.67 -9.68
CA GLY A 5 -3.42 -8.99 -10.06
C GLY A 5 -3.20 -7.87 -11.06
N ASN A 6 -4.30 -7.46 -11.67
CA ASN A 6 -4.36 -6.38 -12.66
C ASN A 6 -5.40 -5.36 -12.22
N GLY A 7 -5.46 -4.25 -12.93
CA GLY A 7 -6.53 -3.29 -12.74
C GLY A 7 -7.92 -3.92 -12.93
N ASN A 8 -8.90 -3.44 -12.19
CA ASN A 8 -10.29 -3.83 -12.32
C ASN A 8 -11.17 -2.59 -12.27
N THR A 9 -12.12 -2.49 -13.21
CA THR A 9 -13.00 -1.33 -13.31
C THR A 9 -14.26 -1.46 -12.47
N ARG A 10 -14.61 -2.68 -12.03
CA ARG A 10 -15.78 -2.94 -11.19
C ARG A 10 -15.73 -4.35 -10.61
N HIS A 11 -15.36 -4.46 -9.37
CA HIS A 11 -15.34 -5.72 -8.62
C HIS A 11 -16.24 -5.60 -7.40
N ARG A 12 -17.12 -6.60 -7.19
CA ARG A 12 -18.03 -6.64 -6.05
C ARG A 12 -17.52 -7.66 -5.04
N VAL A 13 -17.45 -7.24 -3.80
CA VAL A 13 -17.16 -8.09 -2.65
C VAL A 13 -18.39 -8.08 -1.76
N THR A 14 -18.90 -9.26 -1.40
CA THR A 14 -19.95 -9.40 -0.39
C THR A 14 -19.28 -9.79 0.92
N LEU A 15 -19.47 -8.98 1.94
CA LEU A 15 -18.89 -9.17 3.26
C LEU A 15 -19.76 -10.13 4.11
N PRO A 16 -19.23 -10.68 5.23
CA PRO A 16 -19.97 -11.66 6.03
C PRO A 16 -21.29 -11.15 6.60
N ASP A 17 -21.42 -9.86 6.86
CA ASP A 17 -22.64 -9.17 7.31
C ASP A 17 -23.67 -8.94 6.19
N GLY A 18 -23.33 -9.32 4.95
CA GLY A 18 -24.14 -9.08 3.76
C GLY A 18 -23.95 -7.71 3.11
N THR A 19 -23.07 -6.85 3.63
CA THR A 19 -22.73 -5.59 2.97
C THR A 19 -22.01 -5.86 1.65
N GLU A 20 -22.46 -5.20 0.59
CA GLU A 20 -21.79 -5.25 -0.71
C GLU A 20 -20.92 -4.01 -0.91
N VAL A 21 -19.62 -4.22 -1.15
CA VAL A 21 -18.66 -3.19 -1.51
C VAL A 21 -18.26 -3.36 -2.97
N THR A 22 -18.41 -2.30 -3.77
CA THR A 22 -17.96 -2.29 -5.16
C THR A 22 -16.69 -1.47 -5.26
N LEU A 23 -15.63 -2.09 -5.77
CA LEU A 23 -14.30 -1.51 -5.92
C LEU A 23 -13.91 -1.37 -7.38
N ALA A 24 -13.05 -0.40 -7.67
CA ALA A 24 -12.22 -0.33 -8.87
C ALA A 24 -10.78 -0.06 -8.47
N TRP A 25 -9.82 -0.57 -9.22
CA TRP A 25 -8.40 -0.32 -8.91
C TRP A 25 -7.52 -0.40 -10.13
N ALA A 26 -6.33 0.16 -10.02
CA ALA A 26 -5.23 0.01 -10.96
C ALA A 26 -3.90 0.03 -10.22
N ALA A 27 -2.94 -0.72 -10.72
CA ALA A 27 -1.58 -0.72 -10.23
C ALA A 27 -0.62 -0.47 -11.39
N MET A 28 0.46 0.26 -11.12
CA MET A 28 1.54 0.52 -12.05
C MET A 28 2.87 0.52 -11.32
N THR A 29 3.90 0.07 -11.99
CA THR A 29 5.27 0.09 -11.50
C THR A 29 6.24 0.40 -12.63
N ASP A 30 7.33 1.07 -12.31
CA ASP A 30 8.42 1.39 -13.22
C ASP A 30 9.76 1.31 -12.50
N THR A 31 10.81 0.94 -13.22
CA THR A 31 12.17 0.85 -12.68
C THR A 31 12.72 2.23 -12.30
N GLY A 32 12.12 3.29 -12.85
CA GLY A 32 12.68 4.62 -12.77
C GLY A 32 13.82 4.83 -13.78
N LEU A 33 14.45 6.01 -13.68
CA LEU A 33 15.47 6.43 -14.66
C LEU A 33 16.92 6.25 -14.17
N ARG A 34 17.12 5.79 -12.94
CA ARG A 34 18.44 5.67 -12.29
C ARG A 34 18.77 4.25 -11.81
N ARG A 35 17.78 3.41 -11.63
CA ARG A 35 17.96 2.02 -11.20
C ARG A 35 18.09 1.11 -12.42
N GLU A 36 18.86 0.04 -12.29
CA GLU A 36 18.99 -0.98 -13.33
C GLU A 36 17.93 -2.07 -13.20
N VAL A 37 17.46 -2.32 -11.99
CA VAL A 37 16.50 -3.37 -11.65
C VAL A 37 15.35 -2.75 -10.84
N ASN A 38 14.15 -3.28 -11.06
CA ASN A 38 13.00 -2.96 -10.21
C ASN A 38 12.86 -4.03 -9.12
N GLU A 39 13.12 -3.65 -7.88
CA GLU A 39 13.03 -4.51 -6.69
C GLU A 39 11.69 -4.36 -5.97
N ASP A 40 10.82 -3.44 -6.43
CA ASP A 40 9.45 -3.31 -5.94
C ASP A 40 8.60 -4.51 -6.40
N SER A 41 7.64 -4.88 -5.56
CA SER A 41 6.57 -5.82 -5.90
C SER A 41 5.23 -5.31 -5.39
N PHE A 42 4.12 -5.72 -6.04
CA PHE A 42 2.79 -5.35 -5.56
C PHE A 42 1.77 -6.48 -5.68
N ILE A 43 0.73 -6.38 -4.86
CA ILE A 43 -0.53 -7.09 -5.02
C ILE A 43 -1.67 -6.07 -5.17
N ALA A 44 -2.44 -6.20 -6.26
CA ALA A 44 -3.63 -5.41 -6.56
C ALA A 44 -4.81 -6.34 -6.87
N GLN A 45 -5.29 -7.03 -5.85
CA GLN A 45 -6.34 -8.03 -5.95
C GLN A 45 -7.16 -8.04 -4.66
N ALA A 46 -8.48 -7.74 -4.76
CA ALA A 46 -9.34 -7.83 -3.59
C ALA A 46 -9.28 -9.23 -2.94
N PRO A 47 -9.27 -9.29 -1.61
CA PRO A 47 -9.45 -8.19 -0.67
C PRO A 47 -8.16 -7.48 -0.25
N VAL A 48 -6.98 -7.79 -0.80
CA VAL A 48 -5.67 -7.26 -0.38
C VAL A 48 -5.04 -6.41 -1.47
N PHE A 49 -4.54 -5.25 -1.08
CA PHE A 49 -3.79 -4.31 -1.92
C PHE A 49 -2.54 -3.88 -1.16
N ALA A 50 -1.36 -4.13 -1.71
CA ALA A 50 -0.10 -3.78 -1.03
C ALA A 50 1.03 -3.53 -2.02
N VAL A 51 2.03 -2.79 -1.54
CA VAL A 51 3.33 -2.54 -2.18
C VAL A 51 4.41 -3.01 -1.22
N ALA A 52 5.44 -3.63 -1.76
CA ALA A 52 6.65 -4.04 -1.06
C ALA A 52 7.87 -3.53 -1.83
N ASP A 53 8.69 -2.70 -1.21
CA ASP A 53 9.91 -2.13 -1.76
C ASP A 53 11.11 -2.92 -1.24
N GLY A 54 11.78 -3.61 -2.13
CA GLY A 54 12.86 -4.54 -1.82
C GLY A 54 14.20 -3.85 -1.62
N MET A 55 14.99 -4.33 -0.66
CA MET A 55 16.33 -3.82 -0.37
C MET A 55 17.32 -4.95 -0.09
N GLY A 56 18.62 -4.69 -0.31
CA GLY A 56 19.68 -5.67 -0.06
C GLY A 56 20.48 -6.06 -1.31
N GLY A 57 20.34 -5.28 -2.39
CA GLY A 57 21.05 -5.43 -3.66
C GLY A 57 20.45 -6.48 -4.59
N HIS A 58 20.07 -6.02 -5.77
CA HIS A 58 19.61 -6.73 -6.98
C HIS A 58 18.70 -7.97 -6.76
N ALA A 59 19.28 -9.15 -6.57
CA ALA A 59 18.49 -10.39 -6.46
C ALA A 59 17.82 -10.59 -5.10
N ALA A 60 18.37 -10.02 -4.04
CA ALA A 60 17.90 -10.25 -2.67
C ALA A 60 16.68 -9.37 -2.34
N GLY A 61 16.68 -8.11 -2.76
CA GLY A 61 15.54 -7.21 -2.58
C GLY A 61 14.33 -7.65 -3.40
N ASP A 62 14.54 -8.00 -4.70
CA ASP A 62 13.47 -8.53 -5.56
C ASP A 62 12.85 -9.81 -4.96
N PHE A 63 13.67 -10.73 -4.44
CA PHE A 63 13.18 -11.93 -3.80
C PHE A 63 12.37 -11.62 -2.52
N ALA A 64 12.84 -10.69 -1.70
CA ALA A 64 12.19 -10.32 -0.46
C ALA A 64 10.80 -9.69 -0.71
N SER A 65 10.73 -8.71 -1.61
CA SER A 65 9.46 -8.07 -1.97
C SER A 65 8.48 -9.05 -2.63
N ALA A 66 8.99 -9.94 -3.51
CA ALA A 66 8.20 -11.00 -4.13
C ALA A 66 7.63 -11.98 -3.12
N ALA A 67 8.40 -12.41 -2.12
CA ALA A 67 7.95 -13.32 -1.06
C ALA A 67 6.77 -12.71 -0.28
N VAL A 68 6.86 -11.45 0.09
CA VAL A 68 5.79 -10.75 0.83
C VAL A 68 4.49 -10.71 0.03
N VAL A 69 4.51 -10.20 -1.21
CA VAL A 69 3.29 -10.08 -2.01
C VAL A 69 2.70 -11.44 -2.37
N THR A 70 3.54 -12.47 -2.57
CA THR A 70 3.09 -13.84 -2.85
C THR A 70 2.33 -14.42 -1.65
N ARG A 71 2.84 -14.25 -0.44
CA ARG A 71 2.16 -14.74 0.77
C ARG A 71 0.88 -13.98 1.07
N LEU A 72 0.85 -12.66 0.85
CA LEU A 72 -0.38 -11.88 0.96
C LEU A 72 -1.44 -12.32 -0.07
N ALA A 73 -1.03 -12.72 -1.27
CA ALA A 73 -1.93 -13.16 -2.33
C ALA A 73 -2.66 -14.48 -2.02
N GLU A 74 -2.14 -15.30 -1.12
CA GLU A 74 -2.83 -16.54 -0.67
C GLU A 74 -4.20 -16.24 -0.03
N HIS A 75 -4.45 -14.99 0.40
CA HIS A 75 -5.73 -14.54 0.92
C HIS A 75 -6.72 -14.03 -0.16
N GLY A 76 -6.35 -14.05 -1.44
CA GLY A 76 -7.15 -13.52 -2.56
C GLY A 76 -8.51 -14.15 -2.81
N GLY A 77 -8.90 -15.20 -2.10
CA GLY A 77 -10.25 -15.81 -2.18
C GLY A 77 -11.12 -15.52 -0.95
N LYS A 78 -10.61 -14.81 0.05
CA LYS A 78 -11.37 -14.49 1.26
C LYS A 78 -12.30 -13.31 1.03
N GLN A 79 -13.38 -13.25 1.81
CA GLN A 79 -14.27 -12.08 1.85
C GLN A 79 -13.65 -10.93 2.66
N ILE A 80 -12.97 -11.28 3.76
CA ILE A 80 -12.27 -10.35 4.64
C ILE A 80 -10.91 -10.91 5.04
N VAL A 81 -9.99 -10.01 5.36
CA VAL A 81 -8.64 -10.32 5.86
C VAL A 81 -8.40 -9.50 7.13
N GLY A 82 -8.06 -10.19 8.21
CA GLY A 82 -7.75 -9.58 9.50
C GLY A 82 -6.25 -9.46 9.76
N THR A 83 -5.88 -8.80 10.85
CA THR A 83 -4.48 -8.68 11.28
C THR A 83 -3.78 -10.03 11.47
N PRO A 84 -4.44 -11.11 12.00
CA PRO A 84 -3.80 -12.42 12.12
C PRO A 84 -3.42 -13.06 10.77
N ASP A 85 -4.20 -12.78 9.72
CA ASP A 85 -3.92 -13.28 8.37
C ASP A 85 -2.66 -12.59 7.81
N ILE A 86 -2.59 -11.27 7.96
CA ILE A 86 -1.44 -10.46 7.53
C ILE A 86 -0.19 -10.87 8.30
N ASP A 87 -0.24 -10.98 9.62
CA ASP A 87 0.87 -11.45 10.46
C ASP A 87 1.34 -12.85 10.03
N GLY A 88 0.40 -13.74 9.72
CA GLY A 88 0.69 -15.09 9.24
C GLY A 88 1.45 -15.06 7.90
N ALA A 89 0.96 -14.27 6.94
CA ALA A 89 1.58 -14.10 5.63
C ALA A 89 3.01 -13.53 5.74
N LEU A 90 3.20 -12.50 6.56
CA LEU A 90 4.52 -11.88 6.75
C LEU A 90 5.52 -12.83 7.42
N ARG A 91 5.09 -13.61 8.43
CA ARG A 91 5.96 -14.66 9.04
C ARG A 91 6.36 -15.71 8.03
N LEU A 92 5.45 -16.16 7.16
CA LEU A 92 5.78 -17.12 6.11
C LEU A 92 6.73 -16.51 5.07
N ALA A 93 6.56 -15.24 4.71
CA ALA A 93 7.47 -14.54 3.82
C ALA A 93 8.91 -14.50 4.37
N VAL A 94 9.08 -14.19 5.67
CA VAL A 94 10.39 -14.24 6.34
C VAL A 94 11.00 -15.65 6.30
N GLN A 95 10.18 -16.69 6.49
CA GLN A 95 10.68 -18.07 6.37
C GLN A 95 11.13 -18.40 4.94
N ASP A 96 10.42 -17.91 3.93
CA ASP A 96 10.81 -18.09 2.53
C ASP A 96 12.11 -17.35 2.20
N MET A 97 12.27 -16.12 2.71
CA MET A 97 13.52 -15.38 2.60
C MET A 97 14.70 -16.16 3.19
N GLY A 98 14.54 -16.75 4.38
CA GLY A 98 15.56 -17.58 5.02
C GLY A 98 15.87 -18.90 4.32
N ARG A 99 14.98 -19.38 3.43
CA ARG A 99 15.18 -20.60 2.64
C ARG A 99 15.71 -20.33 1.24
N GLY A 100 15.57 -19.10 0.75
CA GLY A 100 15.98 -18.71 -0.59
C GLY A 100 17.49 -18.78 -0.76
N ALA A 101 17.95 -19.32 -1.90
CA ALA A 101 19.35 -19.32 -2.26
C ALA A 101 19.81 -17.89 -2.56
N GLY A 102 20.60 -17.28 -1.69
CA GLY A 102 21.15 -15.96 -1.91
C GLY A 102 20.93 -14.96 -0.78
N VAL A 103 20.47 -15.42 0.39
CA VAL A 103 20.58 -14.63 1.62
C VAL A 103 22.09 -14.40 1.84
N THR A 104 22.57 -13.25 1.39
CA THR A 104 23.90 -12.80 1.73
C THR A 104 23.88 -12.43 3.21
N ASP A 105 25.02 -12.57 3.91
CA ASP A 105 25.18 -12.17 5.32
C ASP A 105 24.88 -10.66 5.58
N GLU A 106 24.57 -9.88 4.55
CA GLU A 106 24.29 -8.44 4.56
C GLU A 106 22.79 -8.08 4.60
N GLY A 107 21.91 -9.03 4.98
CA GLY A 107 20.53 -8.71 5.29
C GLY A 107 19.70 -8.24 4.10
N SER A 108 19.02 -9.16 3.43
CA SER A 108 17.94 -8.80 2.50
C SER A 108 16.67 -8.51 3.29
N GLY A 109 15.91 -7.54 2.83
CA GLY A 109 14.63 -7.17 3.43
C GLY A 109 13.72 -6.46 2.46
N THR A 110 12.54 -6.14 2.91
CA THR A 110 11.60 -5.33 2.13
C THR A 110 10.71 -4.52 3.06
N THR A 111 10.27 -3.35 2.61
CA THR A 111 9.12 -2.70 3.20
C THR A 111 7.86 -3.52 2.89
N VAL A 112 6.79 -3.23 3.57
CA VAL A 112 5.43 -3.58 3.14
C VAL A 112 4.45 -2.55 3.65
N THR A 113 3.63 -2.02 2.74
CA THR A 113 2.51 -1.15 3.09
C THR A 113 1.28 -1.58 2.31
N GLY A 114 0.11 -1.48 2.92
CA GLY A 114 -1.09 -1.94 2.25
C GLY A 114 -2.38 -1.69 3.00
N ALA A 115 -3.47 -2.10 2.34
CA ALA A 115 -4.81 -2.10 2.88
C ALA A 115 -5.54 -3.39 2.49
N ALA A 116 -6.21 -4.00 3.45
CA ALA A 116 -7.05 -5.17 3.22
C ALA A 116 -8.50 -4.88 3.65
N LEU A 117 -9.46 -5.40 2.89
CA LEU A 117 -10.86 -5.41 3.34
C LEU A 117 -11.00 -6.34 4.54
N GLY A 118 -11.48 -5.79 5.65
CA GLY A 118 -11.72 -6.46 6.91
C GLY A 118 -12.96 -5.91 7.59
N SER A 119 -12.99 -6.02 8.92
CA SER A 119 -14.07 -5.45 9.74
C SER A 119 -13.55 -4.89 11.06
N ILE A 120 -14.29 -3.92 11.62
CA ILE A 120 -14.18 -3.46 13.00
C ILE A 120 -15.50 -3.83 13.67
N GLY A 121 -15.50 -4.85 14.53
CA GLY A 121 -16.74 -5.50 14.94
C GLY A 121 -17.43 -6.07 13.70
N ASP A 122 -18.70 -5.65 13.48
CA ASP A 122 -19.49 -6.09 12.32
C ASP A 122 -19.46 -5.08 11.14
N GLU A 123 -18.77 -3.93 11.30
CA GLU A 123 -18.74 -2.90 10.25
C GLU A 123 -17.56 -3.10 9.28
N PRO A 124 -17.80 -2.94 7.97
CA PRO A 124 -16.74 -3.00 6.97
C PRO A 124 -15.63 -1.98 7.22
N ALA A 125 -14.39 -2.43 7.15
CA ALA A 125 -13.22 -1.59 7.39
C ALA A 125 -12.07 -1.92 6.44
N TRP A 126 -11.24 -0.92 6.17
CA TRP A 126 -9.91 -1.12 5.65
C TRP A 126 -8.96 -1.36 6.83
N ILE A 127 -8.28 -2.49 6.82
CA ILE A 127 -7.16 -2.78 7.72
C ILE A 127 -5.90 -2.32 7.00
N VAL A 128 -5.44 -1.12 7.34
CA VAL A 128 -4.19 -0.56 6.84
C VAL A 128 -3.04 -1.13 7.66
N PHE A 129 -1.96 -1.53 7.01
CA PHE A 129 -0.77 -2.09 7.66
C PHE A 129 0.50 -1.51 7.05
N ASN A 130 1.57 -1.38 7.86
CA ASN A 130 2.83 -0.79 7.44
C ASN A 130 4.03 -1.36 8.18
N ILE A 131 5.10 -1.66 7.42
CA ILE A 131 6.48 -1.81 7.86
C ILE A 131 7.39 -1.11 6.85
N GLY A 132 8.08 -0.05 7.25
CA GLY A 132 8.96 0.74 6.41
C GLY A 132 8.44 2.14 6.14
N ASP A 133 8.89 2.77 5.07
CA ASP A 133 8.61 4.14 4.65
C ASP A 133 7.80 4.26 3.36
N SER A 134 7.35 3.13 2.81
CA SER A 134 6.26 3.10 1.82
C SER A 134 4.95 3.53 2.49
N ARG A 135 4.01 4.13 1.74
CA ARG A 135 2.89 4.85 2.37
C ARG A 135 1.52 4.45 1.83
N VAL A 136 0.52 4.54 2.71
CA VAL A 136 -0.91 4.52 2.35
C VAL A 136 -1.51 5.89 2.61
N TYR A 137 -2.23 6.42 1.60
CA TYR A 137 -3.01 7.64 1.69
C TYR A 137 -4.48 7.36 1.47
N ARG A 138 -5.33 8.16 2.11
CA ARG A 138 -6.77 8.23 1.90
C ARG A 138 -7.14 9.58 1.30
N LEU A 139 -7.97 9.58 0.25
CA LEU A 139 -8.61 10.77 -0.29
C LEU A 139 -10.14 10.63 -0.12
N VAL A 140 -10.74 11.55 0.63
CA VAL A 140 -12.19 11.67 0.82
C VAL A 140 -12.57 13.14 0.76
N GLY A 141 -13.60 13.49 -0.01
CA GLY A 141 -14.06 14.88 -0.12
C GLY A 141 -12.97 15.87 -0.60
N GLY A 142 -11.98 15.38 -1.34
CA GLY A 142 -10.84 16.19 -1.81
C GLY A 142 -9.75 16.44 -0.75
N VAL A 143 -9.84 15.85 0.44
CA VAL A 143 -8.82 15.92 1.49
C VAL A 143 -7.95 14.67 1.41
N LEU A 144 -6.64 14.86 1.26
CA LEU A 144 -5.64 13.79 1.30
C LEU A 144 -5.09 13.66 2.71
N GLU A 145 -5.08 12.44 3.25
CA GLU A 145 -4.52 12.08 4.54
C GLU A 145 -3.56 10.91 4.38
N GLN A 146 -2.34 11.01 4.92
CA GLN A 146 -1.45 9.87 5.08
C GLN A 146 -1.94 9.03 6.26
N LEU A 147 -2.18 7.74 6.04
CA LEU A 147 -2.70 6.82 7.06
C LEU A 147 -1.59 6.10 7.82
N THR A 148 -0.44 5.93 7.19
CA THR A 148 0.74 5.27 7.75
C THR A 148 1.70 6.28 8.35
N VAL A 149 2.55 5.81 9.28
CA VAL A 149 3.69 6.56 9.80
C VAL A 149 4.95 5.85 9.32
N ASP A 150 5.89 6.59 8.76
CA ASP A 150 7.12 6.03 8.22
C ASP A 150 8.00 5.47 9.32
N HIS A 151 8.53 4.27 9.13
CA HIS A 151 9.56 3.72 9.99
C HIS A 151 10.94 4.14 9.48
N SER A 152 11.31 5.40 9.73
CA SER A 152 12.56 5.99 9.26
C SER A 152 13.20 6.84 10.36
N ILE A 153 14.53 7.01 10.29
CA ILE A 153 15.27 7.87 11.23
C ILE A 153 14.73 9.29 11.20
N VAL A 154 14.41 9.82 10.03
CA VAL A 154 13.91 11.20 9.92
C VAL A 154 12.52 11.37 10.53
N GLN A 155 11.66 10.37 10.45
CA GLN A 155 10.36 10.41 11.14
C GLN A 155 10.55 10.41 12.65
N GLU A 156 11.45 9.59 13.19
CA GLU A 156 11.77 9.59 14.64
C GLU A 156 12.31 10.95 15.11
N LEU A 157 13.13 11.62 14.30
CA LEU A 157 13.63 12.97 14.59
C LEU A 157 12.50 14.02 14.57
N VAL A 158 11.56 13.91 13.62
CA VAL A 158 10.38 14.79 13.56
C VAL A 158 9.49 14.58 14.79
N ASP A 159 9.21 13.33 15.15
CA ASP A 159 8.38 13.00 16.31
C ASP A 159 9.00 13.45 17.64
N ALA A 160 10.33 13.44 17.71
CA ALA A 160 11.10 13.98 18.84
C ALA A 160 11.20 15.52 18.83
N GLY A 161 10.66 16.21 17.81
CA GLY A 161 10.74 17.66 17.64
C GLY A 161 12.15 18.18 17.37
N GLN A 162 13.07 17.33 16.89
CA GLN A 162 14.47 17.70 16.60
C GLN A 162 14.62 18.34 15.21
N ILE A 163 13.78 17.95 14.26
CA ILE A 163 13.69 18.53 12.93
C ILE A 163 12.24 18.76 12.53
N THR A 164 11.99 19.67 11.60
CA THR A 164 10.67 19.85 10.98
C THR A 164 10.45 18.79 9.89
N ARG A 165 9.20 18.65 9.44
CA ARG A 165 8.86 17.76 8.34
C ARG A 165 9.54 18.18 7.02
N GLU A 166 9.68 19.49 6.79
CA GLU A 166 10.37 20.04 5.62
C GLU A 166 11.87 19.75 5.64
N GLU A 167 12.49 19.77 6.82
CA GLU A 167 13.91 19.43 6.99
C GLU A 167 14.15 17.92 6.78
N ALA A 168 13.16 17.06 7.09
CA ALA A 168 13.26 15.62 6.91
C ALA A 168 13.46 15.23 5.43
N ASP A 169 12.81 15.93 4.49
CA ASP A 169 12.87 15.62 3.05
C ASP A 169 14.28 15.79 2.46
N THR A 170 15.11 16.63 3.07
CA THR A 170 16.48 16.92 2.62
C THR A 170 17.57 16.41 3.55
N HIS A 171 17.17 15.70 4.60
CA HIS A 171 18.09 15.21 5.62
C HIS A 171 19.03 14.13 5.06
N PRO A 172 20.33 14.07 5.47
CA PRO A 172 21.26 13.03 5.00
C PRO A 172 20.82 11.60 5.25
N HIS A 173 19.98 11.37 6.27
CA HIS A 173 19.41 10.06 6.62
C HIS A 173 17.95 9.88 6.15
N SER A 174 17.50 10.64 5.15
CA SER A 174 16.13 10.55 4.63
C SER A 174 15.75 9.18 4.06
N ASN A 175 16.75 8.39 3.61
CA ASN A 175 16.56 7.04 3.07
C ASN A 175 16.85 5.92 4.08
N VAL A 176 17.01 6.24 5.38
CA VAL A 176 17.35 5.21 6.38
C VAL A 176 16.08 4.78 7.11
N ILE A 177 15.64 3.57 6.80
CA ILE A 177 14.51 2.95 7.49
C ILE A 177 14.95 2.29 8.80
N THR A 178 14.04 2.24 9.76
CA THR A 178 14.26 1.63 11.08
C THR A 178 13.58 0.26 11.24
N ARG A 179 12.65 -0.09 10.33
CA ARG A 179 11.99 -1.39 10.29
C ARG A 179 11.83 -1.89 8.86
N ALA A 180 12.05 -3.21 8.68
CA ALA A 180 11.78 -3.94 7.44
C ALA A 180 11.36 -5.38 7.74
N VAL A 181 10.64 -5.99 6.82
CA VAL A 181 10.39 -7.44 6.80
C VAL A 181 11.69 -8.13 6.40
N GLY A 182 12.14 -9.09 7.20
CA GLY A 182 13.41 -9.79 7.00
C GLY A 182 14.54 -9.34 7.94
N PHE A 183 14.44 -8.16 8.58
CA PHE A 183 15.44 -7.72 9.57
C PHE A 183 15.36 -8.52 10.88
N HIS A 184 14.19 -9.07 11.20
CA HIS A 184 13.94 -9.88 12.38
C HIS A 184 13.07 -11.09 12.02
N GLU A 185 13.16 -12.16 12.79
CA GLU A 185 12.36 -13.37 12.60
C GLU A 185 10.84 -13.12 12.71
N ALA A 186 10.43 -12.15 13.52
CA ALA A 186 9.04 -11.76 13.70
C ALA A 186 8.84 -10.32 13.21
N PRO A 187 8.27 -10.10 12.01
CA PRO A 187 7.90 -8.77 11.54
C PRO A 187 6.75 -8.21 12.41
N ILE A 188 6.84 -6.92 12.76
CA ILE A 188 5.85 -6.24 13.60
C ILE A 188 5.28 -5.08 12.79
N PRO A 189 4.13 -5.28 12.09
CA PRO A 189 3.45 -4.22 11.38
C PRO A 189 2.75 -3.26 12.34
N ASP A 190 2.70 -1.99 11.97
CA ASP A 190 1.73 -1.07 12.53
C ASP A 190 0.40 -1.25 11.81
N TYR A 191 -0.70 -1.17 12.57
CA TYR A 191 -2.05 -1.34 12.05
C TYR A 191 -2.91 -0.12 12.34
N ARG A 192 -3.73 0.26 11.35
CA ARG A 192 -4.78 1.25 11.50
C ARG A 192 -6.05 0.75 10.80
N ALA A 193 -7.17 0.70 11.51
CA ALA A 193 -8.44 0.36 10.90
C ALA A 193 -9.26 1.64 10.65
N ILE A 194 -9.83 1.76 9.44
CA ILE A 194 -10.70 2.86 9.02
C ILE A 194 -11.95 2.32 8.35
N ALA A 195 -13.08 3.01 8.53
CA ALA A 195 -14.33 2.61 7.88
C ALA A 195 -14.23 2.64 6.36
N VAL A 196 -14.92 1.72 5.69
CA VAL A 196 -15.09 1.76 4.24
C VAL A 196 -16.20 2.76 3.91
N GLU A 197 -15.85 3.79 3.13
CA GLU A 197 -16.78 4.86 2.75
C GLU A 197 -16.92 4.94 1.23
N GLU A 198 -18.16 5.10 0.74
CA GLU A 198 -18.40 5.35 -0.68
C GLU A 198 -17.75 6.65 -1.15
N GLY A 199 -17.08 6.63 -2.29
CA GLY A 199 -16.33 7.76 -2.83
C GLY A 199 -14.90 7.91 -2.25
N MET A 200 -14.49 7.02 -1.32
CA MET A 200 -13.11 6.98 -0.84
C MET A 200 -12.17 6.46 -1.94
N ARG A 201 -11.00 7.07 -2.03
CA ARG A 201 -9.85 6.59 -2.82
C ARG A 201 -8.68 6.33 -1.92
N LEU A 202 -8.05 5.16 -2.04
CA LEU A 202 -6.76 4.85 -1.43
C LEU A 202 -5.66 4.95 -2.48
N LEU A 203 -4.50 5.44 -2.06
CA LEU A 203 -3.23 5.31 -2.77
C LEU A 203 -2.27 4.55 -1.87
N ILE A 204 -1.66 3.51 -2.40
CA ILE A 204 -0.61 2.72 -1.77
C ILE A 204 0.61 2.86 -2.68
N CYS A 205 1.75 3.29 -2.15
CA CYS A 205 2.92 3.56 -2.99
C CYS A 205 4.24 3.30 -2.28
N SER A 206 5.28 2.97 -3.06
CA SER A 206 6.66 2.96 -2.60
C SER A 206 7.19 4.40 -2.44
N ASP A 207 8.33 4.54 -1.78
CA ASP A 207 8.98 5.82 -1.50
C ASP A 207 9.44 6.54 -2.79
N GLY A 208 9.68 5.79 -3.89
CA GLY A 208 10.02 6.38 -5.18
C GLY A 208 8.96 7.34 -5.72
N LEU A 209 7.68 7.20 -5.33
CA LEU A 209 6.67 8.20 -5.62
C LEU A 209 6.85 9.45 -4.76
N THR A 210 7.00 9.27 -3.45
CA THR A 210 7.01 10.37 -2.46
C THR A 210 8.33 11.14 -2.44
N LYS A 211 9.41 10.55 -2.94
CA LYS A 211 10.68 11.23 -3.21
C LYS A 211 10.59 12.21 -4.39
N GLU A 212 9.65 11.99 -5.31
CA GLU A 212 9.48 12.81 -6.52
C GLU A 212 8.29 13.76 -6.44
N LEU A 213 7.26 13.44 -5.66
CA LEU A 213 6.03 14.21 -5.56
C LEU A 213 5.72 14.60 -4.11
N THR A 214 5.44 15.89 -3.92
CA THR A 214 4.90 16.38 -2.64
C THR A 214 3.47 15.90 -2.42
N SER A 215 2.97 15.93 -1.18
CA SER A 215 1.56 15.63 -0.86
C SER A 215 0.58 16.48 -1.67
N TYR A 216 0.93 17.74 -2.00
CA TYR A 216 0.13 18.59 -2.87
C TYR A 216 0.04 18.04 -4.30
N GLY A 217 1.17 17.61 -4.88
CA GLY A 217 1.24 17.01 -6.21
C GLY A 217 0.46 15.69 -6.27
N ILE A 218 0.63 14.82 -5.28
CA ILE A 218 -0.12 13.56 -5.15
C ILE A 218 -1.63 13.85 -5.11
N ARG A 219 -2.06 14.77 -4.25
CA ARG A 219 -3.46 15.18 -4.15
C ARG A 219 -4.01 15.72 -5.46
N HIS A 220 -3.24 16.55 -6.17
CA HIS A 220 -3.64 17.13 -7.45
C HIS A 220 -4.03 16.04 -8.47
N PHE A 221 -3.19 15.02 -8.65
CA PHE A 221 -3.46 13.95 -9.61
C PHE A 221 -4.60 13.02 -9.14
N LEU A 222 -4.69 12.74 -7.84
CA LEU A 222 -5.76 11.90 -7.30
C LEU A 222 -7.14 12.57 -7.44
N VAL A 223 -7.24 13.87 -7.17
CA VAL A 223 -8.49 14.64 -7.32
C VAL A 223 -8.86 14.84 -8.79
N GLY A 224 -7.87 15.11 -9.65
CA GLY A 224 -8.08 15.38 -11.07
C GLY A 224 -8.46 14.16 -11.89
N SER A 225 -8.28 12.96 -11.37
CA SER A 225 -8.49 11.72 -12.12
C SER A 225 -9.84 11.07 -11.81
N ARG A 226 -10.58 10.72 -12.86
CA ARG A 226 -11.91 10.10 -12.71
C ARG A 226 -11.85 8.60 -12.42
N ARG A 227 -10.76 7.93 -12.82
CA ARG A 227 -10.59 6.47 -12.69
C ARG A 227 -9.24 6.14 -12.06
N PRO A 228 -9.12 5.02 -11.32
CA PRO A 228 -7.87 4.59 -10.71
C PRO A 228 -6.72 4.49 -11.71
N GLU A 229 -6.98 3.96 -12.90
CA GLU A 229 -5.98 3.79 -13.96
C GLU A 229 -5.40 5.15 -14.42
N GLN A 230 -6.24 6.16 -14.57
CA GLN A 230 -5.80 7.51 -14.93
C GLN A 230 -4.95 8.11 -13.82
N ALA A 231 -5.38 7.95 -12.56
CA ALA A 231 -4.62 8.45 -11.40
C ALA A 231 -3.25 7.78 -11.30
N ALA A 232 -3.21 6.44 -11.38
CA ALA A 232 -1.96 5.68 -11.31
C ALA A 232 -0.98 6.09 -12.44
N ARG A 233 -1.48 6.24 -13.68
CA ARG A 233 -0.68 6.68 -14.82
C ARG A 233 -0.12 8.08 -14.60
N GLN A 234 -0.94 9.05 -14.22
CA GLN A 234 -0.50 10.42 -14.03
C GLN A 234 0.51 10.57 -12.89
N LEU A 235 0.33 9.82 -11.79
CA LEU A 235 1.29 9.78 -10.69
C LEU A 235 2.64 9.23 -11.13
N LEU A 236 2.63 8.11 -11.85
CA LEU A 236 3.84 7.47 -12.35
C LEU A 236 4.57 8.39 -13.35
N ASP A 237 3.85 8.91 -14.35
CA ASP A 237 4.42 9.78 -15.38
C ASP A 237 5.02 11.06 -14.76
N ALA A 238 4.35 11.63 -13.75
CA ALA A 238 4.84 12.82 -13.05
C ALA A 238 6.09 12.52 -12.22
N ALA A 239 6.15 11.39 -11.53
CA ALA A 239 7.35 10.98 -10.78
C ALA A 239 8.54 10.73 -11.71
N LEU A 240 8.34 10.05 -12.85
CA LEU A 240 9.37 9.90 -13.88
C LEU A 240 9.82 11.25 -14.44
N GLY A 241 8.87 12.16 -14.69
CA GLY A 241 9.16 13.52 -15.18
C GLY A 241 9.95 14.38 -14.20
N ASN A 242 9.85 14.14 -12.89
CA ASN A 242 10.58 14.85 -11.85
C ASN A 242 11.96 14.27 -11.54
N GLY A 243 12.30 13.12 -12.13
CA GLY A 243 13.65 12.56 -12.01
C GLY A 243 13.69 11.04 -11.98
N GLY A 244 12.63 10.37 -11.51
CA GLY A 244 12.54 8.91 -11.47
C GLY A 244 13.77 8.27 -10.84
N ARG A 245 14.20 8.77 -9.67
CA ARG A 245 15.47 8.40 -9.05
C ARG A 245 15.46 6.98 -8.47
N ASP A 246 14.28 6.44 -8.20
CA ASP A 246 14.09 5.12 -7.62
C ASP A 246 13.06 4.29 -8.40
N ASN A 247 12.86 3.03 -8.01
CA ASN A 247 11.72 2.24 -8.42
C ASN A 247 10.42 2.93 -7.93
N ILE A 248 9.41 2.98 -8.77
CA ILE A 248 8.15 3.68 -8.48
C ILE A 248 7.01 2.69 -8.62
N THR A 249 6.30 2.43 -7.53
CA THR A 249 5.12 1.55 -7.54
C THR A 249 3.93 2.26 -6.92
N VAL A 250 2.80 2.21 -7.61
CA VAL A 250 1.55 2.82 -7.18
C VAL A 250 0.38 1.87 -7.37
N VAL A 251 -0.47 1.76 -6.35
CA VAL A 251 -1.76 1.07 -6.40
C VAL A 251 -2.83 2.06 -5.97
N VAL A 252 -3.80 2.30 -6.85
CA VAL A 252 -4.95 3.19 -6.57
C VAL A 252 -6.21 2.35 -6.48
N VAL A 253 -6.97 2.49 -5.40
CA VAL A 253 -8.22 1.75 -5.15
C VAL A 253 -9.35 2.73 -4.87
N ASP A 254 -10.44 2.61 -5.63
CA ASP A 254 -11.66 3.39 -5.45
C ASP A 254 -12.76 2.54 -4.82
N VAL A 255 -13.43 3.08 -3.81
CA VAL A 255 -14.70 2.55 -3.29
C VAL A 255 -15.84 3.21 -4.07
N LEU A 256 -16.40 2.48 -5.04
CA LEU A 256 -17.44 3.01 -5.93
C LEU A 256 -18.82 3.00 -5.30
N ARG A 257 -19.11 2.01 -4.44
CA ARG A 257 -20.41 1.85 -3.80
C ARG A 257 -20.31 0.99 -2.55
N VAL A 258 -21.13 1.33 -1.55
CA VAL A 258 -21.32 0.53 -0.33
C VAL A 258 -22.82 0.35 -0.12
N VAL A 259 -23.31 -0.89 -0.14
CA VAL A 259 -24.74 -1.22 0.07
C VAL A 259 -24.84 -2.09 1.32
N ARG A 260 -25.49 -1.56 2.36
CA ARG A 260 -25.73 -2.30 3.59
C ARG A 260 -27.05 -3.08 3.51
N PRO A 261 -27.15 -4.26 4.15
CA PRO A 261 -28.41 -5.00 4.23
C PRO A 261 -29.50 -4.14 4.86
N GLY A 262 -30.69 -4.10 4.23
CA GLY A 262 -31.84 -3.36 4.76
C GLY A 262 -31.88 -1.86 4.45
N ALA A 263 -30.90 -1.28 3.75
CA ALA A 263 -30.93 0.14 3.40
C ALA A 263 -31.98 0.50 2.32
N ASP A 264 -32.46 -0.45 1.53
CA ASP A 264 -33.42 -0.23 0.44
C ASP A 264 -34.91 -0.26 0.87
N ALA A 265 -35.21 -0.41 2.18
CA ALA A 265 -36.61 -0.56 2.66
C ALA A 265 -37.34 0.76 2.93
N THR A 266 -36.74 1.94 2.69
CA THR A 266 -37.30 3.24 3.15
C THR A 266 -37.52 4.26 2.03
N THR A 267 -37.92 3.84 0.81
CA THR A 267 -38.41 4.79 -0.22
C THR A 267 -39.56 4.24 -1.03
N GLN A 268 -40.70 3.95 -0.35
CA GLN A 268 -42.00 4.06 -0.98
C GLN A 268 -42.78 5.19 -0.30
N PRO A 269 -43.12 6.28 -0.98
CA PRO A 269 -44.08 7.22 -0.44
C PRO A 269 -45.42 6.51 -0.37
N ALA A 270 -46.04 6.49 0.83
CA ALA A 270 -47.43 6.10 1.00
C ALA A 270 -48.30 7.06 0.19
N HIS A 271 -49.12 6.49 -0.71
CA HIS A 271 -50.20 7.18 -1.41
C HIS A 271 -51.37 7.45 -0.49
#